data_73ec7baba94e18f7e66a2615654db206
#
_entry.id   73ec7baba94e18f7e66a2615654db206
#
_cell.length_a   1.000
_cell.length_b   1.000
_cell.length_c   1.000
_cell.angle_alpha   90.00
_cell.angle_beta   90.00
_cell.angle_gamma   90.00
#
_symmetry.space_group_name_H-M   'P 1'
#
loop_
_entity.id
_entity.type
_entity.pdbx_description
1 polymer ?
#
loop_
_entity_poly.entity_id
_entity_poly.type
_entity_poly.pdbx_seq_one_letter_code
_entity_poly.pdbx_strand_id
1 'polypeptide(L)'
;MTTNQMNAEKLTLEATALLERLISIPRTSRNEKEATDMLFDCISHDYGMQVERTGNNLLCRTPHFSTSRPTILLNAHIDTVK
;
A
#
# COMPACT_ATOMS: atom_id res chain seq x y z
N MET A 1 -9.99 -25.74 5.05
CA MET A 1 -8.97 -24.74 4.96
C MET A 1 -9.55 -23.35 5.00
N THR A 2 -8.99 -22.52 5.78
CA THR A 2 -9.44 -21.16 5.85
C THR A 2 -8.63 -20.30 4.90
N THR A 3 -9.19 -19.17 4.52
CA THR A 3 -8.47 -18.23 3.68
C THR A 3 -7.22 -17.69 4.34
N ASN A 4 -7.13 -17.79 5.66
CA ASN A 4 -5.95 -17.30 6.36
C ASN A 4 -4.72 -18.13 6.10
N GLN A 5 -4.91 -19.40 5.81
CA GLN A 5 -3.75 -20.24 5.63
C GLN A 5 -3.04 -20.05 4.33
N MET A 6 -3.72 -19.52 3.38
CA MET A 6 -3.11 -19.40 2.13
C MET A 6 -2.02 -18.46 2.16
N ASN A 7 -1.76 -18.01 3.30
CA ASN A 7 -1.47 -16.88 2.79
C ASN A 7 -0.35 -16.14 3.21
N ALA A 8 0.44 -16.70 4.13
CA ALA A 8 1.72 -16.17 4.45
C ALA A 8 2.66 -16.25 3.25
N GLU A 9 2.72 -17.40 2.59
CA GLU A 9 3.59 -17.53 1.41
C GLU A 9 3.13 -16.69 0.25
N LYS A 10 1.85 -16.71 -0.05
CA LYS A 10 1.33 -15.93 -1.16
C LYS A 10 1.48 -14.43 -0.91
N LEU A 11 1.15 -13.99 0.29
CA LEU A 11 1.29 -12.58 0.64
C LEU A 11 2.74 -12.14 0.62
N THR A 12 3.67 -13.00 1.02
CA THR A 12 5.09 -12.69 0.96
C THR A 12 5.54 -12.51 -0.48
N LEU A 13 5.09 -13.37 -1.39
CA LEU A 13 5.44 -13.25 -2.80
C LEU A 13 4.86 -11.96 -3.40
N GLU A 14 3.62 -11.64 -3.07
CA GLU A 14 3.01 -10.41 -3.55
C GLU A 14 3.70 -9.17 -3.00
N ALA A 15 4.04 -9.18 -1.72
CA ALA A 15 4.73 -8.06 -1.10
C ALA A 15 6.13 -7.89 -1.70
N THR A 16 6.83 -8.98 -1.96
CA THR A 16 8.14 -8.93 -2.58
C THR A 16 8.07 -8.36 -4.00
N ALA A 17 7.08 -8.78 -4.77
CA ALA A 17 6.89 -8.27 -6.12
C ALA A 17 6.55 -6.78 -6.10
N LEU A 18 5.72 -6.34 -5.17
CA LEU A 18 5.40 -4.93 -5.04
C LEU A 18 6.62 -4.12 -4.62
N LEU A 19 7.41 -4.65 -3.71
CA LEU A 19 8.64 -3.99 -3.28
C LEU A 19 9.62 -3.84 -4.45
N GLU A 20 9.77 -4.87 -5.27
CA GLU A 20 10.62 -4.79 -6.45
C GLU A 20 10.16 -3.70 -7.41
N ARG A 21 8.84 -3.58 -7.61
CA ARG A 21 8.29 -2.51 -8.44
C ARG A 21 8.60 -1.14 -7.85
N LEU A 22 8.45 -0.99 -6.53
CA LEU A 22 8.75 0.28 -5.86
C LEU A 22 10.23 0.64 -5.99
N ILE A 23 11.11 -0.33 -5.81
CA ILE A 23 12.55 -0.09 -5.91
C ILE A 23 12.94 0.38 -7.31
N SER A 24 12.25 -0.10 -8.33
CA SER A 24 12.55 0.28 -9.70
C SER A 24 12.11 1.70 -10.05
N ILE A 25 11.29 2.33 -9.21
CA ILE A 25 10.79 3.67 -9.46
C ILE A 25 11.58 4.67 -8.60
N PRO A 26 12.16 5.73 -9.19
CA PRO A 26 12.80 6.77 -8.39
C PRO A 26 11.79 7.40 -7.42
N ARG A 27 12.14 7.46 -6.15
CA ARG A 27 11.23 7.96 -5.12
C ARG A 27 11.95 8.67 -3.98
N THR A 28 12.98 9.42 -4.33
CA THR A 28 13.63 10.27 -3.32
C THR A 28 12.67 11.33 -2.84
N SER A 29 12.98 11.93 -1.70
CA SER A 29 12.15 12.96 -1.12
C SER A 29 11.80 14.02 -2.15
N ARG A 30 10.52 14.38 -2.23
CA ARG A 30 9.95 15.33 -3.19
C ARG A 30 9.85 14.79 -4.63
N ASN A 31 10.18 13.51 -4.84
CA ASN A 31 10.06 12.87 -6.16
C ASN A 31 9.27 11.58 -6.06
N GLU A 32 8.23 11.56 -5.22
CA GLU A 32 7.47 10.35 -4.97
C GLU A 32 6.25 10.18 -5.88
N LYS A 33 5.98 11.13 -6.77
CA LYS A 33 4.71 11.11 -7.50
C LYS A 33 4.51 9.83 -8.30
N GLU A 34 5.53 9.37 -9.00
CA GLU A 34 5.40 8.17 -9.83
C GLU A 34 5.15 6.92 -8.98
N ALA A 35 5.85 6.80 -7.86
CA ALA A 35 5.63 5.69 -6.95
C ALA A 35 4.25 5.77 -6.31
N THR A 36 3.80 6.97 -5.96
CA THR A 36 2.46 7.16 -5.40
C THR A 36 1.38 6.82 -6.42
N ASP A 37 1.56 7.21 -7.68
CA ASP A 37 0.64 6.85 -8.75
C ASP A 37 0.52 5.33 -8.87
N MET A 38 1.64 4.64 -8.86
CA MET A 38 1.64 3.19 -8.96
C MET A 38 0.94 2.54 -7.77
N LEU A 39 1.23 3.00 -6.55
CA LEU A 39 0.59 2.46 -5.35
C LEU A 39 -0.90 2.75 -5.32
N PHE A 40 -1.30 3.94 -5.73
CA PHE A 40 -2.73 4.29 -5.80
C PHE A 40 -3.46 3.31 -6.71
N ASP A 41 -2.92 3.07 -7.89
CA ASP A 41 -3.54 2.14 -8.83
C ASP A 41 -3.55 0.71 -8.29
N CYS A 42 -2.45 0.27 -7.70
CA CYS A 42 -2.35 -1.06 -7.15
C CYS A 42 -3.37 -1.29 -6.03
N ILE A 43 -3.45 -0.35 -5.09
CA ILE A 43 -4.34 -0.52 -3.94
C ILE A 43 -5.79 -0.42 -4.36
N SER A 44 -6.13 0.53 -5.24
CA SER A 44 -7.52 0.73 -5.62
C SER A 44 -8.02 -0.31 -6.63
N HIS A 45 -7.19 -0.74 -7.57
CA HIS A 45 -7.60 -1.69 -8.61
C HIS A 45 -7.27 -3.13 -8.27
N ASP A 46 -6.03 -3.42 -7.87
CA ASP A 46 -5.63 -4.81 -7.63
C ASP A 46 -6.20 -5.34 -6.33
N TYR A 47 -6.31 -4.52 -5.32
CA TYR A 47 -6.82 -4.92 -4.02
C TYR A 47 -8.22 -4.42 -3.73
N GLY A 48 -8.75 -3.55 -4.57
CA GLY A 48 -10.12 -3.07 -4.43
C GLY A 48 -10.39 -2.29 -3.14
N MET A 49 -9.36 -1.68 -2.56
CA MET A 49 -9.52 -0.96 -1.32
C MET A 49 -9.86 0.50 -1.57
N GLN A 50 -10.54 1.10 -0.60
CA GLN A 50 -10.82 2.52 -0.64
C GLN A 50 -9.57 3.30 -0.30
N VAL A 51 -9.15 4.17 -1.20
CA VAL A 51 -7.93 4.96 -1.03
C VAL A 51 -8.23 6.43 -1.24
N GLU A 52 -7.75 7.24 -0.32
CA GLU A 52 -7.79 8.69 -0.48
C GLU A 52 -6.38 9.18 -0.75
N ARG A 53 -6.22 10.09 -1.68
CA ARG A 53 -4.93 10.66 -2.01
C ARG A 53 -4.91 12.16 -1.74
N THR A 54 -3.89 12.61 -1.02
CA THR A 54 -3.64 14.03 -0.81
C THR A 54 -2.18 14.29 -1.15
N GLY A 55 -1.94 14.94 -2.31
CA GLY A 55 -0.57 15.08 -2.81
C GLY A 55 0.04 13.71 -3.05
N ASN A 56 1.13 13.41 -2.37
CA ASN A 56 1.77 12.11 -2.45
C ASN A 56 1.51 11.24 -1.22
N ASN A 57 0.47 11.56 -0.47
CA ASN A 57 0.06 10.75 0.68
C ASN A 57 -1.16 9.93 0.32
N LEU A 58 -1.14 8.68 0.71
CA LEU A 58 -2.27 7.76 0.51
C LEU A 58 -2.80 7.32 1.85
N LEU A 59 -4.11 7.36 1.99
CA LEU A 59 -4.80 6.86 3.17
C LEU A 59 -5.76 5.75 2.73
N CYS A 60 -5.56 4.55 3.26
CA CYS A 60 -6.39 3.41 2.91
C CYS A 60 -7.14 2.93 4.14
N ARG A 61 -8.41 2.54 3.92
CA ARG A 61 -9.20 1.94 4.98
C ARG A 61 -9.54 0.52 4.58
N THR A 62 -9.40 -0.40 5.52
CA THR A 62 -9.80 -1.78 5.26
C THR A 62 -11.32 -1.87 5.17
N PRO A 63 -11.85 -2.95 4.55
CA PRO A 63 -13.31 -3.10 4.43
C PRO A 63 -14.03 -3.14 5.78
N HIS A 64 -13.33 -3.49 6.84
CA HIS A 64 -13.94 -3.60 8.17
C HIS A 64 -13.78 -2.34 9.01
N PHE A 65 -13.24 -1.28 8.44
CA PHE A 65 -13.12 -0.01 9.16
C PHE A 65 -14.50 0.51 9.58
N SER A 66 -14.59 0.97 10.83
CA SER A 66 -15.83 1.56 11.33
C SER A 66 -15.48 2.58 12.41
N THR A 67 -16.18 3.71 12.39
CA THR A 67 -15.99 4.74 13.40
C THR A 67 -16.52 4.31 14.78
N SER A 68 -17.30 3.22 14.83
CA SER A 68 -17.83 2.71 16.08
C SER A 68 -16.92 1.73 16.79
N ARG A 69 -15.76 1.44 16.23
CA ARG A 69 -14.79 0.48 16.79
C ARG A 69 -13.42 1.10 16.89
N PRO A 70 -12.58 0.62 17.81
CA PRO A 70 -11.20 1.08 17.86
C PRO A 70 -10.48 0.84 16.54
N THR A 71 -9.57 1.73 16.20
CA THR A 71 -8.82 1.68 14.94
C THR A 71 -7.34 1.62 15.24
N ILE A 72 -6.63 0.76 14.51
CA ILE A 72 -5.18 0.73 14.53
C ILE A 72 -4.70 1.40 13.24
N LEU A 73 -3.84 2.39 13.36
CA LEU A 73 -3.25 3.06 12.21
C LEU A 73 -1.84 2.57 12.00
N LEU A 74 -1.56 2.05 10.80
CA LEU A 74 -0.21 1.70 10.39
C LEU A 74 0.30 2.78 9.46
N ASN A 75 1.47 3.29 9.76
CA ASN A 75 2.02 4.41 9.01
C ASN A 75 3.41 4.07 8.48
N ALA A 76 3.66 4.41 7.23
CA ALA A 76 4.93 4.14 6.57
C ALA A 76 5.22 5.21 5.52
N HIS A 77 6.48 5.34 5.12
CA HIS A 77 6.85 6.24 4.05
C HIS A 77 7.44 5.46 2.88
N ILE A 78 7.43 6.07 1.70
CA ILE A 78 7.95 5.45 0.49
C ILE A 78 9.14 6.19 -0.11
N ASP A 79 9.46 7.38 0.39
CA ASP A 79 10.61 8.11 -0.12
C ASP A 79 11.91 7.50 0.42
N THR A 80 12.97 7.70 -0.33
CA THR A 80 14.29 7.24 0.08
C THR A 80 15.26 8.41 0.06
N VAL A 81 16.38 8.25 0.74
CA VAL A 81 17.48 9.20 0.63
C VAL A 81 18.27 8.92 -0.63
N LYS A 82 18.92 9.93 -1.13
CA LYS A 82 19.77 9.77 -2.29
C LYS A 82 21.01 8.97 -1.95
#